data_f3ac03cf55d044be580ea9aaa39997e7
#
_entry.id   f3ac03cf55d044be580ea9aaa39997e7
#
_cell.length_a   1.000
_cell.length_b   1.000
_cell.length_c   1.000
_cell.angle_alpha   90.00
_cell.angle_beta   90.00
_cell.angle_gamma   90.00
#
_symmetry.space_group_name_H-M   'P 1'
#
loop_
_entity.id
_entity.type
_entity.pdbx_description
1 polymer ?
#
loop_
_entity_poly.entity_id
_entity_poly.type
_entity_poly.pdbx_seq_one_letter_code
_entity_poly.pdbx_strand_id
1 'polypeptide(L)'
;PPEIAQKNSHIYQKLFTWPNKQPSNEPKKNIKGLEVRNRLGLAAGLDKNGELIEEMSNLGFGFIEIGTVTPKKQFGNKKPRIFRIEKEESLLNSLGFNNKGATYVKKKLQALKRKDIVVGANIGPNKNTESNKRKEDYSYCFNELADYVDYIVLNISSPNTPDLRDLHNIENLKEIIECILIEKENINYSGKIFLKLSPDEKKSKTEAVINLVNSMDIDGVIASNTSDDN
;
A
#
# COMPACT_ATOMS: atom_id res chain seq x y z
N PRO A 1 -9.36 18.56 -1.62
CA PRO A 1 -8.22 17.73 -2.04
C PRO A 1 -7.73 16.89 -0.88
N PRO A 2 -7.25 15.64 -1.07
CA PRO A 2 -6.78 14.75 0.00
C PRO A 2 -5.72 15.40 0.90
N GLU A 3 -4.87 16.24 0.35
CA GLU A 3 -3.85 16.99 1.11
C GLU A 3 -4.44 18.06 2.06
N ILE A 4 -5.63 18.57 1.78
CA ILE A 4 -6.36 19.49 2.67
C ILE A 4 -7.08 18.68 3.76
N ALA A 5 -7.61 17.51 3.42
CA ALA A 5 -8.18 16.59 4.40
C ALA A 5 -7.13 16.13 5.42
N GLN A 6 -5.90 15.81 4.98
CA GLN A 6 -4.79 15.49 5.87
C GLN A 6 -4.38 16.64 6.80
N LYS A 7 -4.36 17.90 6.31
CA LYS A 7 -4.04 19.07 7.15
C LYS A 7 -5.14 19.40 8.18
N ASN A 8 -6.38 19.07 7.88
CA ASN A 8 -7.53 19.39 8.69
C ASN A 8 -8.14 18.16 9.40
N SER A 9 -7.39 17.05 9.49
CA SER A 9 -7.85 15.81 10.13
C SER A 9 -8.41 16.06 11.54
N HIS A 10 -7.81 16.96 12.33
CA HIS A 10 -8.31 17.35 13.65
C HIS A 10 -9.67 18.06 13.62
N ILE A 11 -10.01 18.76 12.54
CA ILE A 11 -11.32 19.41 12.38
C ILE A 11 -12.35 18.36 11.96
N TYR A 12 -11.95 17.44 11.07
CA TYR A 12 -12.80 16.33 10.66
C TYR A 12 -13.02 15.33 11.80
N GLN A 13 -12.04 15.08 12.67
CA GLN A 13 -12.23 14.30 13.90
C GLN A 13 -13.35 14.85 14.77
N LYS A 14 -13.48 16.16 14.92
CA LYS A 14 -14.55 16.79 15.70
C LYS A 14 -15.92 16.80 15.00
N LEU A 15 -15.94 16.85 13.66
CA LEU A 15 -17.17 16.87 12.87
C LEU A 15 -17.72 15.46 12.60
N PHE A 16 -16.86 14.45 12.61
CA PHE A 16 -17.20 13.04 12.39
C PHE A 16 -16.93 12.18 13.63
N THR A 17 -17.10 12.71 14.84
CA THR A 17 -17.41 11.88 16.00
C THR A 17 -18.80 11.27 15.78
N TRP A 18 -18.88 10.41 14.77
CA TRP A 18 -20.01 9.47 14.65
C TRP A 18 -20.07 8.74 15.98
N PRO A 19 -21.24 8.70 16.66
CA PRO A 19 -21.34 7.98 17.91
C PRO A 19 -20.78 6.57 17.64
N ASN A 20 -19.87 6.12 18.50
CA ASN A 20 -19.27 4.80 18.47
C ASN A 20 -20.35 3.77 18.08
N LYS A 21 -20.52 3.51 16.80
CA LYS A 21 -21.20 2.30 16.40
C LYS A 21 -20.27 1.21 16.89
N GLN A 22 -20.70 0.56 17.95
CA GLN A 22 -20.07 -0.66 18.43
C GLN A 22 -19.72 -1.52 17.21
N PRO A 23 -18.56 -2.18 17.20
CA PRO A 23 -18.23 -3.09 16.12
C PRO A 23 -19.46 -3.94 15.86
N SER A 24 -19.90 -4.01 14.61
CA SER A 24 -21.04 -4.84 14.24
C SER A 24 -20.82 -6.23 14.82
N ASN A 25 -21.82 -6.79 15.50
CA ASN A 25 -21.78 -8.19 15.97
C ASN A 25 -21.74 -9.20 14.80
N GLU A 26 -21.52 -8.71 13.58
CA GLU A 26 -21.34 -9.56 12.41
C GLU A 26 -20.05 -10.36 12.52
N PRO A 27 -20.07 -11.64 12.15
CA PRO A 27 -18.89 -12.47 12.16
C PRO A 27 -17.83 -11.87 11.21
N LYS A 28 -16.60 -11.81 11.68
CA LYS A 28 -15.47 -11.41 10.85
C LYS A 28 -15.42 -12.23 9.57
N LYS A 29 -14.98 -11.63 8.48
CA LYS A 29 -14.78 -12.29 7.20
C LYS A 29 -13.32 -12.71 7.06
N ASN A 30 -13.09 -13.93 6.65
CA ASN A 30 -11.73 -14.38 6.33
C ASN A 30 -11.41 -14.07 4.86
N ILE A 31 -10.35 -13.30 4.64
CA ILE A 31 -9.80 -13.02 3.31
C ILE A 31 -8.35 -13.52 3.31
N LYS A 32 -8.10 -14.66 2.70
CA LYS A 32 -6.75 -15.25 2.59
C LYS A 32 -6.00 -15.36 3.94
N GLY A 33 -6.74 -15.68 5.01
CA GLY A 33 -6.18 -15.76 6.36
C GLY A 33 -6.20 -14.45 7.16
N LEU A 34 -6.60 -13.33 6.56
CA LEU A 34 -6.83 -12.07 7.26
C LEU A 34 -8.27 -12.01 7.77
N GLU A 35 -8.46 -11.86 9.07
CA GLU A 35 -9.77 -11.70 9.69
C GLU A 35 -10.21 -10.24 9.70
N VAL A 36 -10.98 -9.84 8.71
CA VAL A 36 -11.47 -8.47 8.53
C VAL A 36 -12.92 -8.31 8.97
N ARG A 37 -13.33 -7.12 9.42
CA ARG A 37 -14.73 -6.83 9.77
C ARG A 37 -15.68 -6.97 8.59
N ASN A 38 -15.25 -6.53 7.43
CA ASN A 38 -16.00 -6.61 6.17
C ASN A 38 -15.03 -6.57 4.98
N ARG A 39 -15.54 -6.76 3.78
CA ARG A 39 -14.74 -6.83 2.55
C ARG A 39 -14.41 -5.47 1.93
N LEU A 40 -14.86 -4.36 2.51
CA LEU A 40 -14.55 -3.03 2.04
C LEU A 40 -13.26 -2.54 2.70
N GLY A 41 -12.18 -2.47 1.97
CA GLY A 41 -10.89 -1.95 2.43
C GLY A 41 -10.56 -0.59 1.85
N LEU A 42 -9.74 0.17 2.57
CA LEU A 42 -9.13 1.38 2.04
C LEU A 42 -7.83 1.00 1.33
N ALA A 43 -7.75 1.30 0.03
CA ALA A 43 -6.54 1.05 -0.76
C ALA A 43 -5.45 2.09 -0.46
N ALA A 44 -4.18 1.71 -0.69
CA ALA A 44 -3.05 2.63 -0.61
C ALA A 44 -3.23 3.86 -1.51
N GLY A 45 -2.70 4.99 -1.06
CA GLY A 45 -2.76 6.26 -1.79
C GLY A 45 -3.45 7.38 -1.03
N LEU A 46 -4.47 7.09 -0.21
CA LEU A 46 -5.14 8.08 0.62
C LEU A 46 -4.33 8.37 1.89
N ASP A 47 -4.11 7.37 2.72
CA ASP A 47 -3.25 7.48 3.90
C ASP A 47 -1.83 6.99 3.57
N LYS A 48 -0.99 7.93 3.17
CA LYS A 48 0.38 7.60 2.75
C LYS A 48 1.36 7.38 3.90
N ASN A 49 0.98 7.73 5.11
CA ASN A 49 1.90 7.79 6.24
C ASN A 49 1.38 7.10 7.50
N GLY A 50 0.22 6.43 7.46
CA GLY A 50 -0.40 5.85 8.64
C GLY A 50 -0.92 6.89 9.64
N GLU A 51 -1.44 8.00 9.14
CA GLU A 51 -1.91 9.12 9.98
C GLU A 51 -3.43 9.12 10.18
N LEU A 52 -4.17 8.27 9.45
CA LEU A 52 -5.64 8.24 9.42
C LEU A 52 -6.22 6.83 9.68
N ILE A 53 -5.42 5.89 10.19
CA ILE A 53 -5.83 4.49 10.32
C ILE A 53 -7.07 4.34 11.21
N GLU A 54 -7.08 4.98 12.39
CA GLU A 54 -8.21 4.88 13.33
C GLU A 54 -9.45 5.57 12.78
N GLU A 55 -9.29 6.72 12.14
CA GLU A 55 -10.38 7.49 11.54
C GLU A 55 -11.04 6.71 10.40
N MET A 56 -10.25 6.12 9.52
CA MET A 56 -10.77 5.32 8.40
C MET A 56 -11.46 4.05 8.92
N SER A 57 -10.92 3.42 9.95
CA SER A 57 -11.59 2.29 10.59
C SER A 57 -12.93 2.70 11.22
N ASN A 58 -13.02 3.89 11.82
CA ASN A 58 -14.27 4.42 12.37
C ASN A 58 -15.31 4.75 11.29
N LEU A 59 -14.88 5.04 10.05
CA LEU A 59 -15.78 5.19 8.90
C LEU A 59 -16.33 3.84 8.39
N GLY A 60 -15.86 2.71 8.92
CA GLY A 60 -16.41 1.40 8.63
C GLY A 60 -15.57 0.54 7.69
N PHE A 61 -14.38 0.98 7.27
CA PHE A 61 -13.48 0.11 6.51
C PHE A 61 -13.05 -1.11 7.33
N GLY A 62 -13.10 -2.29 6.71
CA GLY A 62 -12.75 -3.55 7.34
C GLY A 62 -11.26 -3.77 7.49
N PHE A 63 -10.46 -3.16 6.60
CA PHE A 63 -9.00 -3.14 6.62
C PHE A 63 -8.48 -1.87 5.93
N ILE A 64 -7.24 -1.51 6.20
CA ILE A 64 -6.65 -0.25 5.73
C ILE A 64 -5.25 -0.51 5.20
N GLU A 65 -5.02 -0.15 3.94
CA GLU A 65 -3.71 -0.18 3.31
C GLU A 65 -3.10 1.22 3.27
N ILE A 66 -2.00 1.40 3.99
CA ILE A 66 -1.24 2.65 4.01
C ILE A 66 -0.16 2.66 2.93
N GLY A 67 0.31 3.84 2.55
CA GLY A 67 1.43 4.00 1.62
C GLY A 67 1.00 4.54 0.25
N THR A 68 1.82 4.40 -0.79
CA THR A 68 3.09 3.66 -0.85
C THR A 68 4.15 4.34 0.01
N VAL A 69 4.81 3.55 0.85
CA VAL A 69 5.91 3.97 1.71
C VAL A 69 7.24 3.66 1.01
N THR A 70 8.19 4.59 1.09
CA THR A 70 9.55 4.41 0.57
C THR A 70 10.55 4.51 1.71
N PRO A 71 11.79 3.98 1.59
CA PRO A 71 12.78 4.06 2.64
C PRO A 71 12.98 5.47 3.18
N LYS A 72 13.26 6.41 2.29
CA LYS A 72 13.46 7.82 2.62
C LYS A 72 12.23 8.64 2.25
N LYS A 73 12.00 9.72 3.01
CA LYS A 73 11.01 10.73 2.66
C LYS A 73 11.21 11.20 1.22
N GLN A 74 10.10 11.33 0.48
CA GLN A 74 10.12 12.00 -0.82
C GLN A 74 8.87 12.86 -1.02
N PHE A 75 9.03 13.94 -1.80
CA PHE A 75 7.96 14.92 -1.99
C PHE A 75 6.96 14.52 -3.09
N GLY A 76 7.33 13.52 -3.90
CA GLY A 76 6.59 13.14 -5.11
C GLY A 76 6.78 14.13 -6.25
N ASN A 77 5.89 14.06 -7.24
CA ASN A 77 5.94 14.91 -8.42
C ASN A 77 5.50 16.34 -8.12
N LYS A 78 5.83 17.29 -9.03
CA LYS A 78 5.46 18.71 -8.92
C LYS A 78 3.93 18.89 -8.87
N LYS A 79 3.47 19.82 -8.06
CA LYS A 79 2.04 20.22 -8.00
C LYS A 79 1.73 21.25 -9.12
N PRO A 80 0.47 21.27 -9.63
CA PRO A 80 -0.67 20.42 -9.28
C PRO A 80 -0.50 18.98 -9.79
N ARG A 81 -0.99 17.99 -9.06
CA ARG A 81 -0.79 16.56 -9.38
C ARG A 81 -2.01 15.68 -9.07
N ILE A 82 -3.15 16.31 -8.84
CA ILE A 82 -4.46 15.68 -8.74
C ILE A 82 -5.46 16.58 -9.44
N PHE A 83 -6.19 16.03 -10.38
CA PHE A 83 -7.19 16.72 -11.18
C PHE A 83 -8.51 15.96 -11.11
N ARG A 84 -9.61 16.69 -10.94
CA ARG A 84 -10.95 16.13 -11.02
C ARG A 84 -11.46 16.32 -12.45
N ILE A 85 -11.97 15.26 -13.02
CA ILE A 85 -12.64 15.28 -14.32
C ILE A 85 -14.12 15.02 -14.02
N GLU A 86 -14.87 16.09 -13.71
CA GLU A 86 -16.24 16.00 -13.20
C GLU A 86 -17.17 15.29 -14.18
N LYS A 87 -17.03 15.54 -15.50
CA LYS A 87 -17.86 14.90 -16.54
C LYS A 87 -17.71 13.38 -16.61
N GLU A 88 -16.53 12.88 -16.22
CA GLU A 88 -16.16 11.46 -16.26
C GLU A 88 -16.24 10.81 -14.87
N GLU A 89 -16.68 11.58 -13.84
CA GLU A 89 -16.69 11.17 -12.44
C GLU A 89 -15.35 10.55 -11.98
N SER A 90 -14.23 11.06 -12.54
CA SER A 90 -12.91 10.45 -12.36
C SER A 90 -11.86 11.39 -11.76
N LEU A 91 -10.74 10.81 -11.34
CA LEU A 91 -9.59 11.51 -10.80
C LEU A 91 -8.34 11.12 -11.58
N LEU A 92 -7.68 12.12 -12.18
CA LEU A 92 -6.35 11.95 -12.72
C LEU A 92 -5.31 12.34 -11.67
N ASN A 93 -4.28 11.50 -11.46
CA ASN A 93 -3.21 11.81 -10.52
C ASN A 93 -1.82 11.46 -11.08
N SER A 94 -0.83 12.22 -10.60
CA SER A 94 0.59 11.98 -10.84
C SER A 94 1.39 12.13 -9.55
N LEU A 95 1.00 11.41 -8.49
CA LEU A 95 1.49 11.65 -7.12
C LEU A 95 2.98 11.36 -6.93
N GLY A 96 3.52 10.26 -7.51
CA GLY A 96 4.94 9.91 -7.42
C GLY A 96 5.40 9.52 -6.02
N PHE A 97 4.63 8.69 -5.30
CA PHE A 97 4.94 8.14 -3.97
C PHE A 97 5.36 9.19 -2.92
N ASN A 98 4.65 10.32 -2.85
CA ASN A 98 4.91 11.31 -1.80
C ASN A 98 4.60 10.71 -0.42
N ASN A 99 5.60 10.63 0.44
CA ASN A 99 5.48 10.11 1.80
C ASN A 99 6.62 10.61 2.71
N LYS A 100 6.52 10.33 4.00
CA LYS A 100 7.48 10.80 5.02
C LYS A 100 8.60 9.79 5.33
N GLY A 101 8.65 8.67 4.62
CA GLY A 101 9.64 7.60 4.79
C GLY A 101 9.25 6.54 5.82
N ALA A 102 9.85 5.34 5.69
CA ALA A 102 9.51 4.16 6.47
C ALA A 102 9.66 4.37 7.98
N THR A 103 10.74 5.01 8.43
CA THR A 103 10.96 5.29 9.86
C THR A 103 9.88 6.18 10.48
N TYR A 104 9.34 7.14 9.72
CA TYR A 104 8.21 7.95 10.18
C TYR A 104 6.93 7.11 10.30
N VAL A 105 6.64 6.30 9.29
CA VAL A 105 5.48 5.42 9.27
C VAL A 105 5.54 4.40 10.40
N LYS A 106 6.70 3.79 10.64
CA LYS A 106 6.95 2.90 11.79
C LYS A 106 6.52 3.53 13.12
N LYS A 107 6.95 4.78 13.37
CA LYS A 107 6.55 5.49 14.60
C LYS A 107 5.04 5.70 14.70
N LYS A 108 4.33 5.88 13.57
CA LYS A 108 2.88 6.01 13.57
C LYS A 108 2.20 4.68 13.90
N LEU A 109 2.66 3.59 13.30
CA LEU A 109 2.16 2.24 13.57
C LEU A 109 2.41 1.82 15.03
N GLN A 110 3.58 2.14 15.57
CA GLN A 110 3.91 1.90 17.00
C GLN A 110 2.97 2.65 17.96
N ALA A 111 2.55 3.85 17.59
CA ALA A 111 1.64 4.67 18.38
C ALA A 111 0.15 4.30 18.21
N LEU A 112 -0.18 3.37 17.32
CA LEU A 112 -1.55 2.93 17.08
C LEU A 112 -2.12 2.23 18.33
N LYS A 113 -3.21 2.75 18.87
CA LYS A 113 -3.82 2.26 20.12
C LYS A 113 -4.71 1.05 19.86
N ARG A 114 -5.47 1.08 18.77
CA ARG A 114 -6.37 -0.01 18.39
C ARG A 114 -5.60 -1.14 17.73
N LYS A 115 -5.81 -2.35 18.24
CA LYS A 115 -5.19 -3.59 17.72
C LYS A 115 -6.17 -4.50 16.95
N ASP A 116 -7.43 -4.07 16.85
CA ASP A 116 -8.52 -4.79 16.16
C ASP A 116 -8.66 -4.39 14.68
N ILE A 117 -7.78 -3.50 14.19
CA ILE A 117 -7.77 -3.02 12.81
C ILE A 117 -6.75 -3.82 12.02
N VAL A 118 -7.18 -4.43 10.92
CA VAL A 118 -6.26 -5.04 9.96
C VAL A 118 -5.60 -3.94 9.13
N VAL A 119 -4.28 -3.87 9.19
CA VAL A 119 -3.47 -2.87 8.52
C VAL A 119 -2.51 -3.52 7.54
N GLY A 120 -2.48 -3.03 6.32
CA GLY A 120 -1.47 -3.36 5.32
C GLY A 120 -0.53 -2.19 5.04
N ALA A 121 0.72 -2.49 4.73
CA ALA A 121 1.66 -1.50 4.23
C ALA A 121 2.04 -1.77 2.78
N ASN A 122 1.71 -0.83 1.92
CA ASN A 122 2.14 -0.79 0.54
C ASN A 122 3.53 -0.16 0.47
N ILE A 123 4.52 -0.89 -0.05
CA ILE A 123 5.92 -0.45 -0.07
C ILE A 123 6.46 -0.38 -1.50
N GLY A 124 7.43 0.50 -1.70
CA GLY A 124 8.07 0.69 -3.00
C GLY A 124 9.40 1.45 -2.88
N PRO A 125 10.18 1.50 -3.98
CA PRO A 125 11.48 2.15 -3.96
C PRO A 125 11.36 3.67 -3.99
N ASN A 126 12.41 4.36 -3.53
CA ASN A 126 12.56 5.78 -3.78
C ASN A 126 12.74 6.05 -5.29
N LYS A 127 12.28 7.21 -5.74
CA LYS A 127 12.31 7.61 -7.16
C LYS A 127 13.73 7.61 -7.75
N ASN A 128 14.71 7.98 -6.94
CA ASN A 128 16.10 8.15 -7.38
C ASN A 128 16.95 6.89 -7.12
N THR A 129 16.38 5.80 -6.67
CA THR A 129 17.10 4.54 -6.46
C THR A 129 17.32 3.86 -7.81
N GLU A 130 18.58 3.57 -8.12
CA GLU A 130 18.99 2.84 -9.31
C GLU A 130 18.28 1.47 -9.40
N SER A 131 17.94 1.01 -10.61
CA SER A 131 17.14 -0.19 -10.81
C SER A 131 17.71 -1.43 -10.13
N ASN A 132 19.03 -1.61 -10.16
CA ASN A 132 19.75 -2.72 -9.52
C ASN A 132 19.77 -2.68 -7.98
N LYS A 133 19.42 -1.54 -7.37
CA LYS A 133 19.37 -1.35 -5.91
C LYS A 133 17.94 -1.30 -5.36
N ARG A 134 16.92 -1.39 -6.21
CA ARG A 134 15.53 -1.27 -5.77
C ARG A 134 15.10 -2.38 -4.83
N LYS A 135 15.65 -3.58 -4.94
CA LYS A 135 15.39 -4.67 -4.01
C LYS A 135 15.77 -4.32 -2.57
N GLU A 136 16.85 -3.55 -2.38
CA GLU A 136 17.29 -3.07 -1.06
C GLU A 136 16.27 -2.10 -0.45
N ASP A 137 15.62 -1.27 -1.26
CA ASP A 137 14.56 -0.36 -0.82
C ASP A 137 13.32 -1.14 -0.34
N TYR A 138 12.94 -2.22 -1.04
CA TYR A 138 11.84 -3.09 -0.60
C TYR A 138 12.20 -3.81 0.70
N SER A 139 13.40 -4.41 0.79
CA SER A 139 13.92 -5.08 2.00
C SER A 139 13.93 -4.12 3.19
N TYR A 140 14.46 -2.91 2.99
CA TYR A 140 14.47 -1.89 4.05
C TYR A 140 13.06 -1.56 4.56
N CYS A 141 12.12 -1.28 3.65
CA CYS A 141 10.74 -1.00 4.05
C CYS A 141 10.07 -2.19 4.71
N PHE A 142 10.32 -3.41 4.24
CA PHE A 142 9.81 -4.63 4.83
C PHE A 142 10.29 -4.77 6.29
N ASN A 143 11.58 -4.70 6.53
CA ASN A 143 12.18 -4.83 7.86
C ASN A 143 11.74 -3.73 8.83
N GLU A 144 11.50 -2.51 8.32
CA GLU A 144 11.00 -1.42 9.17
C GLU A 144 9.52 -1.58 9.56
N LEU A 145 8.69 -2.22 8.74
CA LEU A 145 7.23 -2.15 8.91
C LEU A 145 6.57 -3.49 9.25
N ALA A 146 7.17 -4.62 8.91
CA ALA A 146 6.55 -5.94 9.01
C ALA A 146 6.00 -6.25 10.41
N ASP A 147 6.73 -5.94 11.49
CA ASP A 147 6.28 -6.19 12.87
C ASP A 147 5.01 -5.43 13.29
N TYR A 148 4.58 -4.47 12.48
CA TYR A 148 3.50 -3.53 12.84
C TYR A 148 2.28 -3.62 11.94
N VAL A 149 2.29 -4.52 10.96
CA VAL A 149 1.21 -4.66 9.97
C VAL A 149 0.84 -6.13 9.75
N ASP A 150 -0.40 -6.37 9.36
CA ASP A 150 -0.93 -7.71 9.11
C ASP A 150 -0.54 -8.23 7.71
N TYR A 151 -0.26 -7.32 6.78
CA TYR A 151 0.21 -7.68 5.46
C TYR A 151 1.10 -6.60 4.83
N ILE A 152 1.95 -7.04 3.92
CA ILE A 152 2.81 -6.17 3.08
C ILE A 152 2.38 -6.29 1.63
N VAL A 153 2.40 -5.17 0.91
CA VAL A 153 2.12 -5.11 -0.53
C VAL A 153 3.33 -4.60 -1.28
N LEU A 154 3.89 -5.41 -2.13
CA LEU A 154 4.97 -5.02 -3.04
C LEU A 154 4.36 -4.26 -4.22
N ASN A 155 4.58 -2.96 -4.28
CA ASN A 155 4.05 -2.11 -5.35
C ASN A 155 5.05 -1.98 -6.49
N ILE A 156 4.86 -2.77 -7.51
CA ILE A 156 5.70 -2.78 -8.73
C ILE A 156 5.06 -2.04 -9.91
N SER A 157 3.89 -1.43 -9.73
CA SER A 157 2.98 -1.07 -10.82
C SER A 157 2.69 0.44 -10.94
N SER A 158 3.43 1.31 -10.23
CA SER A 158 3.14 2.74 -10.28
C SER A 158 3.52 3.35 -11.65
N PRO A 159 2.58 3.96 -12.37
CA PRO A 159 2.88 4.68 -13.60
C PRO A 159 3.65 5.98 -13.35
N ASN A 160 3.63 6.47 -12.12
CA ASN A 160 4.17 7.78 -11.71
C ASN A 160 5.62 7.72 -11.19
N THR A 161 6.25 6.55 -11.25
CA THR A 161 7.66 6.35 -10.89
C THR A 161 8.39 5.83 -12.12
N PRO A 162 9.37 6.57 -12.66
CA PRO A 162 10.11 6.15 -13.85
C PRO A 162 10.68 4.74 -13.68
N ASP A 163 10.62 3.97 -14.75
CA ASP A 163 11.19 2.62 -14.87
C ASP A 163 10.69 1.61 -13.82
N LEU A 164 9.69 1.97 -12.99
CA LEU A 164 9.13 1.01 -12.02
C LEU A 164 8.42 -0.14 -12.73
N ARG A 165 7.83 0.12 -13.90
CA ARG A 165 7.22 -0.90 -14.75
C ARG A 165 8.24 -1.85 -15.39
N ASP A 166 9.52 -1.48 -15.42
CA ASP A 166 10.61 -2.41 -15.83
C ASP A 166 10.81 -3.54 -14.81
N LEU A 167 10.32 -3.33 -13.56
CA LEU A 167 10.23 -4.41 -12.56
C LEU A 167 9.21 -5.51 -12.93
N HIS A 168 8.42 -5.29 -13.99
CA HIS A 168 7.65 -6.36 -14.62
C HIS A 168 8.53 -7.27 -15.53
N ASN A 169 9.83 -7.00 -15.65
CA ASN A 169 10.76 -8.05 -16.07
C ASN A 169 10.74 -9.13 -14.99
N ILE A 170 10.40 -10.33 -15.39
CA ILE A 170 10.19 -11.49 -14.50
C ILE A 170 11.44 -11.79 -13.66
N GLU A 171 12.62 -11.58 -14.19
CA GLU A 171 13.89 -11.80 -13.48
C GLU A 171 14.08 -10.79 -12.35
N ASN A 172 13.91 -9.49 -12.62
CA ASN A 172 13.99 -8.45 -11.59
C ASN A 172 12.93 -8.62 -10.51
N LEU A 173 11.71 -8.99 -10.91
CA LEU A 173 10.62 -9.23 -9.99
C LEU A 173 10.92 -10.43 -9.09
N LYS A 174 11.46 -11.51 -9.67
CA LYS A 174 11.87 -12.70 -8.95
C LYS A 174 12.91 -12.36 -7.88
N GLU A 175 13.94 -11.59 -8.22
CA GLU A 175 14.97 -11.17 -7.26
C GLU A 175 14.39 -10.38 -6.09
N ILE A 176 13.41 -9.49 -6.34
CA ILE A 176 12.73 -8.73 -5.27
C ILE A 176 11.96 -9.68 -4.36
N ILE A 177 11.17 -10.59 -4.94
CA ILE A 177 10.38 -11.54 -4.16
C ILE A 177 11.27 -12.44 -3.34
N GLU A 178 12.33 -13.02 -3.93
CA GLU A 178 13.31 -13.85 -3.20
C GLU A 178 13.94 -13.10 -2.03
N CYS A 179 14.33 -11.84 -2.24
CA CYS A 179 14.88 -11.01 -1.18
C CYS A 179 13.88 -10.84 -0.03
N ILE A 180 12.60 -10.56 -0.34
CA ILE A 180 11.57 -10.38 0.68
C ILE A 180 11.21 -11.69 1.39
N LEU A 181 11.24 -12.83 0.70
CA LEU A 181 11.02 -14.13 1.33
C LEU A 181 12.15 -14.50 2.30
N ILE A 182 13.39 -14.18 1.98
CA ILE A 182 14.52 -14.32 2.88
C ILE A 182 14.32 -13.44 4.13
N GLU A 183 13.94 -12.18 3.95
CA GLU A 183 13.65 -11.29 5.09
C GLU A 183 12.46 -11.78 5.93
N LYS A 184 11.40 -12.31 5.29
CA LYS A 184 10.26 -12.95 5.97
C LYS A 184 10.71 -14.06 6.91
N GLU A 185 11.61 -14.93 6.44
CA GLU A 185 12.18 -16.02 7.25
C GLU A 185 13.05 -15.48 8.38
N ASN A 186 13.95 -14.53 8.08
CA ASN A 186 14.89 -13.96 9.05
C ASN A 186 14.20 -13.38 10.28
N ILE A 187 13.04 -12.72 10.10
CA ILE A 187 12.28 -12.10 11.20
C ILE A 187 11.07 -12.93 11.66
N ASN A 188 10.88 -14.13 11.12
CA ASN A 188 9.70 -14.99 11.37
C ASN A 188 8.37 -14.27 11.13
N TYR A 189 8.27 -13.49 10.05
CA TYR A 189 7.06 -12.74 9.74
C TYR A 189 5.90 -13.67 9.35
N SER A 190 4.82 -13.62 10.11
CA SER A 190 3.63 -14.44 9.89
C SER A 190 2.52 -13.74 9.08
N GLY A 191 2.67 -12.45 8.80
CA GLY A 191 1.72 -11.69 7.99
C GLY A 191 1.74 -12.09 6.53
N LYS A 192 0.82 -11.51 5.76
CA LYS A 192 0.64 -11.85 4.34
C LYS A 192 1.48 -10.95 3.44
N ILE A 193 1.89 -11.48 2.28
CA ILE A 193 2.62 -10.74 1.26
C ILE A 193 1.83 -10.79 -0.04
N PHE A 194 1.50 -9.61 -0.57
CA PHE A 194 0.78 -9.44 -1.84
C PHE A 194 1.61 -8.66 -2.85
N LEU A 195 1.36 -8.90 -4.13
CA LEU A 195 1.93 -8.16 -5.23
C LEU A 195 0.84 -7.29 -5.89
N LYS A 196 1.08 -5.98 -6.05
CA LYS A 196 0.11 -5.08 -6.69
C LYS A 196 0.41 -4.90 -8.17
N LEU A 197 -0.55 -5.32 -9.00
CA LEU A 197 -0.44 -5.31 -10.47
C LEU A 197 -0.82 -3.96 -11.09
N SER A 198 -0.28 -3.69 -12.28
CA SER A 198 -0.77 -2.63 -13.17
C SER A 198 -1.95 -3.14 -14.01
N PRO A 199 -3.01 -2.34 -14.23
CA PRO A 199 -4.08 -2.71 -15.14
C PRO A 199 -3.65 -2.62 -16.62
N ASP A 200 -2.61 -1.85 -16.93
CA ASP A 200 -2.21 -1.48 -18.29
C ASP A 200 -1.18 -2.47 -18.91
N GLU A 201 -0.85 -3.55 -18.17
CA GLU A 201 0.09 -4.55 -18.67
C GLU A 201 -0.55 -5.48 -19.72
N LYS A 202 0.26 -5.91 -20.68
CA LYS A 202 -0.17 -6.91 -21.67
C LYS A 202 -0.54 -8.22 -20.96
N LYS A 203 -1.61 -8.87 -21.43
CA LYS A 203 -2.13 -10.13 -20.88
C LYS A 203 -1.03 -11.18 -20.66
N SER A 204 -0.16 -11.38 -21.64
CA SER A 204 0.95 -12.35 -21.54
C SER A 204 1.92 -12.06 -20.41
N LYS A 205 2.16 -10.77 -20.11
CA LYS A 205 3.04 -10.34 -19.04
C LYS A 205 2.35 -10.52 -17.68
N THR A 206 1.06 -10.17 -17.60
CA THR A 206 0.25 -10.42 -16.40
C THR A 206 0.19 -11.92 -16.07
N GLU A 207 0.00 -12.79 -17.08
CA GLU A 207 0.03 -14.25 -16.92
C GLU A 207 1.38 -14.74 -16.41
N ALA A 208 2.50 -14.22 -16.94
CA ALA A 208 3.83 -14.55 -16.47
C ALA A 208 4.06 -14.17 -15.01
N VAL A 209 3.61 -12.97 -14.60
CA VAL A 209 3.69 -12.53 -13.21
C VAL A 209 2.82 -13.40 -12.29
N ILE A 210 1.60 -13.77 -12.69
CA ILE A 210 0.73 -14.66 -11.92
C ILE A 210 1.37 -16.05 -11.76
N ASN A 211 1.98 -16.59 -12.83
CA ASN A 211 2.68 -17.87 -12.77
C ASN A 211 3.88 -17.81 -11.81
N LEU A 212 4.64 -16.71 -11.83
CA LEU A 212 5.72 -16.50 -10.86
C LEU A 212 5.19 -16.47 -9.43
N VAL A 213 4.14 -15.70 -9.15
CA VAL A 213 3.51 -15.61 -7.82
C VAL A 213 3.03 -16.99 -7.34
N ASN A 214 2.42 -17.77 -8.23
CA ASN A 214 1.96 -19.14 -7.91
C ASN A 214 3.11 -20.13 -7.64
N SER A 215 4.30 -19.85 -8.15
CA SER A 215 5.49 -20.70 -7.94
C SER A 215 6.31 -20.30 -6.71
N MET A 216 5.97 -19.18 -6.07
CA MET A 216 6.68 -18.64 -4.90
C MET A 216 5.73 -18.50 -3.71
N ASP A 217 6.25 -18.36 -2.50
CA ASP A 217 5.45 -18.21 -1.26
C ASP A 217 4.88 -16.78 -1.11
N ILE A 218 4.11 -16.35 -2.10
CA ILE A 218 3.36 -15.08 -2.12
C ILE A 218 1.87 -15.39 -1.96
N ASP A 219 1.21 -14.71 -1.03
CA ASP A 219 -0.18 -15.01 -0.65
C ASP A 219 -1.21 -14.60 -1.73
N GLY A 220 -0.84 -13.75 -2.68
CA GLY A 220 -1.70 -13.39 -3.80
C GLY A 220 -1.34 -12.10 -4.51
N VAL A 221 -2.27 -11.62 -5.35
CA VAL A 221 -2.13 -10.38 -6.10
C VAL A 221 -3.25 -9.41 -5.78
N ILE A 222 -2.96 -8.11 -5.90
CA ILE A 222 -3.96 -7.03 -5.83
C ILE A 222 -4.17 -6.50 -7.25
N ALA A 223 -5.37 -6.69 -7.76
CA ALA A 223 -5.81 -6.14 -9.03
C ALA A 223 -6.75 -4.94 -8.75
N SER A 224 -6.34 -3.70 -9.00
CA SER A 224 -5.04 -3.30 -9.53
C SER A 224 -4.63 -1.92 -9.01
N ASN A 225 -3.55 -1.35 -9.55
CA ASN A 225 -3.23 0.06 -9.45
C ASN A 225 -4.18 0.89 -10.35
N THR A 226 -3.99 2.21 -10.39
CA THR A 226 -4.70 3.08 -11.36
C THR A 226 -4.15 2.89 -12.77
N SER A 227 -5.02 3.03 -13.78
CA SER A 227 -4.63 3.07 -15.19
C SER A 227 -4.02 4.43 -15.55
N ASP A 228 -3.14 4.45 -16.54
CA ASP A 228 -2.69 5.65 -17.25
C ASP A 228 -3.26 5.74 -18.68
N ASP A 229 -4.08 4.78 -19.11
CA ASP A 229 -4.89 4.89 -20.31
C ASP A 229 -5.92 6.03 -20.16
N ASN A 230 -5.82 7.01 -21.05
CA ASN A 230 -6.74 8.17 -21.17
C ASN A 230 -7.80 7.93 -22.21
#